data_91fc8ea8f7cb08a4bb1d3ed37f16285d
#
_entry.id   91fc8ea8f7cb08a4bb1d3ed37f16285d
#
_cell.length_a   1.000
_cell.length_b   1.000
_cell.length_c   1.000
_cell.angle_alpha   90.00
_cell.angle_beta   90.00
_cell.angle_gamma   90.00
#
_symmetry.space_group_name_H-M   'P 1'
#
loop_
_entity.id
_entity.type
_entity.pdbx_description
1 polymer ?
#
loop_
_entity_poly.entity_id
_entity_poly.type
_entity_poly.pdbx_seq_one_letter_code
_entity_poly.pdbx_strand_id
1 'polypeptide(L)'
;MFDPRACAEQGCGRPALSGAPRCIVHVGDPALHVARILQEAGSPAALEDLDLPGISLVDVDLSGSDISGCRLTAATFLRVKFAKAQIHLSFLDRATFTECDFTGATLQNTVLAGSSLTDCTFVDCEIVQANFLGIRGVRCVFDHSNLYGSRFVGSLLEQVSMKDCNLTRAGFDAAHRAGVDFRSSNTNEASFLEPVP
;
A
#
# COMPACT_ATOMS: atom_id res chain seq x y z
N MET A 1 -7.37 -16.80 -1.99
CA MET A 1 -7.38 -16.79 -3.47
C MET A 1 -8.66 -16.10 -3.92
N PHE A 2 -8.55 -14.98 -4.63
CA PHE A 2 -9.72 -14.20 -5.04
C PHE A 2 -10.64 -15.05 -5.93
N ASP A 3 -11.92 -15.13 -5.55
CA ASP A 3 -12.98 -15.63 -6.43
C ASP A 3 -13.68 -14.42 -7.07
N PRO A 4 -13.22 -13.92 -8.23
CA PRO A 4 -13.73 -12.70 -8.85
C PRO A 4 -15.10 -13.01 -9.48
N ARG A 5 -16.15 -12.88 -8.69
CA ARG A 5 -17.50 -12.89 -9.23
C ARG A 5 -17.70 -11.67 -10.14
N ALA A 6 -18.32 -11.88 -11.29
CA ALA A 6 -18.69 -10.78 -12.16
C ALA A 6 -19.79 -9.92 -11.51
N CYS A 7 -19.76 -8.62 -11.76
CA CYS A 7 -20.83 -7.71 -11.37
C CYS A 7 -22.17 -8.19 -11.96
N ALA A 8 -23.22 -8.22 -11.14
CA ALA A 8 -24.56 -8.64 -11.56
C ALA A 8 -25.26 -7.66 -12.52
N GLU A 9 -24.68 -6.47 -12.73
CA GLU A 9 -25.23 -5.49 -13.69
C GLU A 9 -24.96 -5.93 -15.11
N GLN A 10 -26.00 -5.97 -15.93
CA GLN A 10 -25.93 -6.47 -17.31
C GLN A 10 -24.95 -5.64 -18.16
N GLY A 11 -24.02 -6.31 -18.81
CA GLY A 11 -23.00 -5.68 -19.66
C GLY A 11 -21.83 -5.05 -18.87
N CYS A 12 -21.79 -5.16 -17.55
CA CYS A 12 -20.68 -4.71 -16.73
C CYS A 12 -19.58 -5.78 -16.62
N GLY A 13 -18.45 -5.60 -17.26
CA GLY A 13 -17.33 -6.56 -17.18
C GLY A 13 -16.45 -6.43 -15.92
N ARG A 14 -16.84 -5.64 -14.89
CA ARG A 14 -16.05 -5.42 -13.68
C ARG A 14 -16.29 -6.51 -12.64
N PRO A 15 -15.29 -6.83 -11.79
CA PRO A 15 -15.50 -7.72 -10.65
C PRO A 15 -16.47 -7.11 -9.63
N ALA A 16 -17.25 -7.95 -9.00
CA ALA A 16 -18.06 -7.56 -7.83
C ALA A 16 -17.16 -7.34 -6.61
N LEU A 17 -17.59 -6.49 -5.67
CA LEU A 17 -16.91 -6.34 -4.39
C LEU A 17 -17.16 -7.56 -3.48
N SER A 18 -16.20 -7.87 -2.61
CA SER A 18 -16.40 -8.86 -1.55
C SER A 18 -17.67 -8.54 -0.76
N GLY A 19 -18.48 -9.55 -0.51
CA GLY A 19 -19.76 -9.40 0.22
C GLY A 19 -20.88 -8.69 -0.56
N ALA A 20 -20.70 -8.34 -1.83
CA ALA A 20 -21.72 -7.73 -2.67
C ALA A 20 -21.88 -8.46 -4.03
N PRO A 21 -23.08 -8.43 -4.65
CA PRO A 21 -23.27 -8.95 -6.00
C PRO A 21 -22.81 -7.97 -7.08
N ARG A 22 -22.40 -6.75 -6.74
CA ARG A 22 -22.10 -5.65 -7.66
C ARG A 22 -20.70 -5.06 -7.43
N CYS A 23 -20.14 -4.46 -8.47
CA CYS A 23 -18.86 -3.75 -8.41
C CYS A 23 -19.00 -2.37 -7.74
N ILE A 24 -17.87 -1.71 -7.49
CA ILE A 24 -17.78 -0.39 -6.83
C ILE A 24 -18.68 0.68 -7.47
N VAL A 25 -18.95 0.59 -8.77
CA VAL A 25 -19.78 1.57 -9.50
C VAL A 25 -21.27 1.28 -9.35
N HIS A 26 -21.65 0.01 -9.13
CA HIS A 26 -23.03 -0.45 -9.14
C HIS A 26 -23.55 -0.93 -7.77
N VAL A 27 -22.71 -0.89 -6.74
CA VAL A 27 -23.10 -1.39 -5.39
C VAL A 27 -24.12 -0.49 -4.67
N GLY A 28 -24.40 0.67 -5.23
CA GLY A 28 -25.31 1.66 -4.64
C GLY A 28 -24.54 2.64 -3.75
N ASP A 29 -24.26 2.27 -2.51
CA ASP A 29 -23.43 3.07 -1.60
C ASP A 29 -22.16 2.30 -1.21
N PRO A 30 -21.01 2.57 -1.88
CA PRO A 30 -19.75 1.92 -1.58
C PRO A 30 -19.25 2.19 -0.16
N ALA A 31 -19.45 3.39 0.37
CA ALA A 31 -18.98 3.77 1.71
C ALA A 31 -19.74 2.99 2.79
N LEU A 32 -21.05 2.88 2.67
CA LEU A 32 -21.88 2.09 3.58
C LEU A 32 -21.53 0.60 3.50
N HIS A 33 -21.26 0.08 2.29
CA HIS A 33 -20.86 -1.31 2.10
C HIS A 33 -19.54 -1.62 2.83
N VAL A 34 -18.53 -0.76 2.66
CA VAL A 34 -17.23 -0.91 3.33
C VAL A 34 -17.36 -0.75 4.85
N ALA A 35 -18.13 0.23 5.32
CA ALA A 35 -18.39 0.42 6.76
C ALA A 35 -18.98 -0.83 7.41
N ARG A 36 -19.90 -1.53 6.71
CA ARG A 36 -20.46 -2.80 7.19
C ARG A 36 -19.40 -3.90 7.26
N ILE A 37 -18.55 -4.04 6.25
CA ILE A 37 -17.44 -5.01 6.27
C ILE A 37 -16.54 -4.75 7.48
N LEU A 38 -16.14 -3.50 7.71
CA LEU A 38 -15.29 -3.13 8.84
C LEU A 38 -15.95 -3.42 10.19
N GLN A 39 -17.25 -3.16 10.30
CA GLN A 39 -18.02 -3.46 11.51
C GLN A 39 -18.09 -4.98 11.79
N GLU A 40 -18.31 -5.78 10.76
CA GLU A 40 -18.36 -7.24 10.87
C GLU A 40 -16.97 -7.86 11.16
N ALA A 41 -15.90 -7.24 10.66
CA ALA A 41 -14.52 -7.69 10.86
C ALA A 41 -13.99 -7.49 12.30
N GLY A 42 -14.62 -6.63 13.09
CA GLY A 42 -14.21 -6.35 14.46
C GLY A 42 -13.08 -5.34 14.60
N SER A 43 -12.44 -5.30 15.77
CA SER A 43 -11.29 -4.42 16.03
C SER A 43 -10.29 -5.12 16.97
N PRO A 44 -9.01 -5.36 16.55
CA PRO A 44 -8.51 -5.10 15.19
C PRO A 44 -9.24 -5.92 14.13
N ALA A 45 -9.36 -5.35 12.92
CA ALA A 45 -10.14 -5.97 11.85
C ALA A 45 -9.40 -7.16 11.21
N ALA A 46 -10.11 -8.26 10.95
CA ALA A 46 -9.64 -9.36 10.13
C ALA A 46 -10.23 -9.21 8.71
N LEU A 47 -9.42 -8.67 7.79
CA LEU A 47 -9.81 -8.33 6.42
C LEU A 47 -9.08 -9.23 5.42
N GLU A 48 -9.11 -10.53 5.65
CA GLU A 48 -8.40 -11.50 4.83
C GLU A 48 -9.12 -11.78 3.50
N ASP A 49 -8.33 -11.93 2.42
CA ASP A 49 -8.80 -12.33 1.08
C ASP A 49 -9.93 -11.46 0.49
N LEU A 50 -10.03 -10.19 0.89
CA LEU A 50 -11.08 -9.30 0.39
C LEU A 50 -10.73 -8.68 -0.97
N ASP A 51 -11.72 -8.61 -1.84
CA ASP A 51 -11.66 -7.95 -3.13
C ASP A 51 -12.47 -6.65 -3.10
N LEU A 52 -11.78 -5.52 -2.88
CA LEU A 52 -12.37 -4.19 -2.67
C LEU A 52 -11.65 -3.11 -3.50
N PRO A 53 -11.57 -3.27 -4.85
CA PRO A 53 -10.88 -2.29 -5.69
C PRO A 53 -11.63 -0.97 -5.72
N GLY A 54 -10.89 0.14 -5.71
CA GLY A 54 -11.41 1.49 -5.85
C GLY A 54 -12.20 2.01 -4.65
N ILE A 55 -12.13 1.35 -3.50
CA ILE A 55 -12.80 1.86 -2.27
C ILE A 55 -12.13 3.14 -1.77
N SER A 56 -12.85 3.88 -0.95
CA SER A 56 -12.33 5.04 -0.24
C SER A 56 -12.52 4.87 1.27
N LEU A 57 -11.41 5.00 2.03
CA LEU A 57 -11.42 5.04 3.49
C LEU A 57 -10.89 6.41 3.95
N VAL A 58 -11.62 7.04 4.84
CA VAL A 58 -11.28 8.35 5.40
C VAL A 58 -11.41 8.30 6.91
N ASP A 59 -10.35 8.72 7.63
CA ASP A 59 -10.33 8.78 9.10
C ASP A 59 -10.62 7.41 9.78
N VAL A 60 -10.19 6.29 9.16
CA VAL A 60 -10.41 4.94 9.68
C VAL A 60 -9.19 4.46 10.46
N ASP A 61 -9.39 3.80 11.59
CA ASP A 61 -8.34 3.15 12.36
C ASP A 61 -8.34 1.63 12.06
N LEU A 62 -7.31 1.19 11.34
CA LEU A 62 -7.01 -0.22 11.02
C LEU A 62 -5.73 -0.69 11.74
N SER A 63 -5.38 -0.05 12.86
CA SER A 63 -4.20 -0.42 13.63
C SER A 63 -4.28 -1.87 14.13
N GLY A 64 -3.20 -2.62 13.94
CA GLY A 64 -3.11 -4.04 14.31
C GLY A 64 -3.99 -4.99 13.51
N SER A 65 -4.69 -4.50 12.47
CA SER A 65 -5.56 -5.32 11.63
C SER A 65 -4.77 -6.28 10.74
N ASP A 66 -5.38 -7.43 10.43
CA ASP A 66 -4.89 -8.34 9.40
C ASP A 66 -5.56 -8.00 8.07
N ILE A 67 -4.74 -7.60 7.08
CA ILE A 67 -5.16 -7.18 5.73
C ILE A 67 -4.46 -8.07 4.70
N SER A 68 -4.32 -9.34 5.01
CA SER A 68 -3.57 -10.28 4.18
C SER A 68 -4.39 -10.76 2.98
N GLY A 69 -3.71 -10.93 1.83
CA GLY A 69 -4.34 -11.43 0.61
C GLY A 69 -5.40 -10.52 0.01
N CYS A 70 -5.47 -9.25 0.40
CA CYS A 70 -6.49 -8.33 -0.09
C CYS A 70 -6.16 -7.72 -1.45
N ARG A 71 -7.18 -7.44 -2.26
CA ARG A 71 -7.07 -6.60 -3.46
C ARG A 71 -7.75 -5.25 -3.22
N LEU A 72 -6.93 -4.23 -3.04
CA LEU A 72 -7.30 -2.84 -2.78
C LEU A 72 -6.76 -1.91 -3.90
N THR A 73 -6.65 -2.46 -5.10
CA THR A 73 -6.17 -1.75 -6.30
C THR A 73 -6.94 -0.46 -6.53
N ALA A 74 -6.24 0.64 -6.78
CA ALA A 74 -6.80 1.97 -7.01
C ALA A 74 -7.69 2.50 -5.85
N ALA A 75 -7.52 1.99 -4.63
CA ALA A 75 -8.20 2.49 -3.44
C ALA A 75 -7.66 3.87 -3.02
N THR A 76 -8.44 4.61 -2.28
CA THR A 76 -8.05 5.90 -1.70
C THR A 76 -8.09 5.81 -0.18
N PHE A 77 -6.98 6.19 0.46
CA PHE A 77 -6.81 6.20 1.91
C PHE A 77 -6.42 7.61 2.35
N LEU A 78 -7.26 8.25 3.12
CA LEU A 78 -7.01 9.58 3.67
C LEU A 78 -7.05 9.51 5.20
N ARG A 79 -5.93 9.83 5.85
CA ARG A 79 -5.75 9.79 7.31
C ARG A 79 -6.14 8.44 7.94
N VAL A 80 -5.79 7.36 7.24
CA VAL A 80 -6.04 6.00 7.74
C VAL A 80 -4.83 5.54 8.57
N LYS A 81 -5.11 4.95 9.74
CA LYS A 81 -4.09 4.35 10.58
C LYS A 81 -3.95 2.86 10.28
N PHE A 82 -2.75 2.46 9.88
CA PHE A 82 -2.33 1.09 9.67
C PHE A 82 -1.23 0.67 10.67
N ALA A 83 -1.10 1.39 11.78
CA ALA A 83 -0.03 1.13 12.74
C ALA A 83 -0.07 -0.33 13.22
N LYS A 84 1.06 -1.05 13.10
CA LYS A 84 1.20 -2.47 13.43
C LYS A 84 0.27 -3.41 12.65
N ALA A 85 -0.34 -2.96 11.56
CA ALA A 85 -1.15 -3.83 10.69
C ALA A 85 -0.29 -4.87 9.98
N GLN A 86 -0.86 -6.03 9.73
CA GLN A 86 -0.27 -7.11 8.93
C GLN A 86 -0.83 -7.03 7.51
N ILE A 87 0.01 -6.60 6.54
CA ILE A 87 -0.41 -6.36 5.15
C ILE A 87 0.44 -7.27 4.25
N HIS A 88 0.17 -8.57 4.29
CA HIS A 88 0.93 -9.55 3.53
C HIS A 88 0.25 -9.89 2.21
N LEU A 89 1.03 -10.11 1.16
CA LEU A 89 0.53 -10.63 -0.12
C LEU A 89 -0.64 -9.84 -0.71
N SER A 90 -0.74 -8.55 -0.38
CA SER A 90 -1.87 -7.70 -0.76
C SER A 90 -1.54 -6.79 -1.94
N PHE A 91 -2.56 -6.47 -2.73
CA PHE A 91 -2.47 -5.61 -3.92
C PHE A 91 -3.06 -4.25 -3.62
N LEU A 92 -2.19 -3.25 -3.49
CA LEU A 92 -2.48 -1.83 -3.24
C LEU A 92 -1.97 -0.98 -4.43
N ASP A 93 -1.81 -1.60 -5.60
CA ASP A 93 -1.31 -0.93 -6.79
C ASP A 93 -2.23 0.21 -7.23
N ARG A 94 -1.63 1.30 -7.73
CA ARG A 94 -2.33 2.53 -8.16
C ARG A 94 -3.22 3.16 -7.08
N ALA A 95 -3.03 2.80 -5.81
CA ALA A 95 -3.74 3.41 -4.70
C ALA A 95 -3.19 4.81 -4.37
N THR A 96 -4.01 5.59 -3.68
CA THR A 96 -3.62 6.91 -3.17
C THR A 96 -3.66 6.89 -1.65
N PHE A 97 -2.54 7.25 -1.03
CA PHE A 97 -2.40 7.38 0.42
C PHE A 97 -2.04 8.82 0.77
N THR A 98 -2.80 9.45 1.61
CA THR A 98 -2.54 10.80 2.10
C THR A 98 -2.63 10.82 3.62
N GLU A 99 -1.57 11.30 4.27
CA GLU A 99 -1.50 11.42 5.73
C GLU A 99 -1.78 10.08 6.46
N CYS A 100 -1.31 8.96 5.90
CA CYS A 100 -1.50 7.64 6.47
C CYS A 100 -0.34 7.22 7.37
N ASP A 101 -0.66 6.50 8.46
CA ASP A 101 0.31 6.02 9.44
C ASP A 101 0.45 4.49 9.38
N PHE A 102 1.62 4.00 8.94
CA PHE A 102 1.99 2.58 8.90
C PHE A 102 3.00 2.19 9.98
N THR A 103 3.24 3.03 10.98
CA THR A 103 4.27 2.79 12.00
C THR A 103 4.20 1.36 12.55
N GLY A 104 5.31 0.63 12.47
CA GLY A 104 5.43 -0.75 12.93
C GLY A 104 4.64 -1.79 12.12
N ALA A 105 4.09 -1.41 10.97
CA ALA A 105 3.34 -2.34 10.12
C ALA A 105 4.27 -3.33 9.38
N THR A 106 3.71 -4.47 8.99
CA THR A 106 4.37 -5.46 8.16
C THR A 106 3.76 -5.48 6.76
N LEU A 107 4.59 -5.20 5.73
CA LEU A 107 4.17 -5.13 4.32
C LEU A 107 4.97 -6.13 3.46
N GLN A 108 5.06 -7.38 3.88
CA GLN A 108 5.83 -8.39 3.16
C GLN A 108 5.14 -8.80 1.85
N ASN A 109 5.90 -8.82 0.75
CA ASN A 109 5.39 -9.20 -0.57
C ASN A 109 4.14 -8.41 -1.02
N THR A 110 4.00 -7.19 -0.54
CA THR A 110 2.88 -6.30 -0.87
C THR A 110 3.18 -5.52 -2.14
N VAL A 111 2.17 -5.32 -2.98
CA VAL A 111 2.29 -4.58 -4.24
C VAL A 111 1.67 -3.19 -4.09
N LEU A 112 2.51 -2.14 -4.16
CA LEU A 112 2.11 -0.73 -4.18
C LEU A 112 2.46 -0.05 -5.51
N ALA A 113 2.74 -0.82 -6.56
CA ALA A 113 3.21 -0.29 -7.84
C ALA A 113 2.28 0.81 -8.40
N GLY A 114 2.88 1.93 -8.84
CA GLY A 114 2.15 3.06 -9.41
C GLY A 114 1.29 3.85 -8.41
N SER A 115 1.43 3.61 -7.10
CA SER A 115 0.69 4.34 -6.08
C SER A 115 1.27 5.73 -5.80
N SER A 116 0.42 6.61 -5.26
CA SER A 116 0.81 7.92 -4.74
C SER A 116 0.79 7.90 -3.21
N LEU A 117 1.91 8.29 -2.60
CA LEU A 117 2.10 8.38 -1.16
C LEU A 117 2.44 9.83 -0.80
N THR A 118 1.62 10.51 -0.03
CA THR A 118 1.87 11.89 0.38
C THR A 118 1.72 12.02 1.89
N ASP A 119 2.74 12.58 2.56
CA ASP A 119 2.76 12.79 4.00
C ASP A 119 2.50 11.49 4.81
N CYS A 120 3.04 10.34 4.33
CA CYS A 120 2.85 9.04 4.95
C CYS A 120 4.04 8.63 5.81
N THR A 121 3.76 7.92 6.90
CA THR A 121 4.76 7.41 7.84
C THR A 121 4.85 5.89 7.77
N PHE A 122 6.08 5.37 7.57
CA PHE A 122 6.45 3.95 7.54
C PHE A 122 7.62 3.67 8.51
N VAL A 123 7.61 4.29 9.67
CA VAL A 123 8.68 4.12 10.67
C VAL A 123 8.59 2.74 11.32
N ASP A 124 9.75 2.12 11.59
CA ASP A 124 9.86 0.80 12.24
C ASP A 124 9.09 -0.32 11.52
N CYS A 125 8.94 -0.25 10.20
CA CYS A 125 8.18 -1.21 9.41
C CYS A 125 9.02 -2.39 8.92
N GLU A 126 8.39 -3.57 8.78
CA GLU A 126 8.91 -4.74 8.06
C GLU A 126 8.38 -4.74 6.61
N ILE A 127 9.16 -4.17 5.69
CA ILE A 127 8.77 -3.98 4.27
C ILE A 127 9.65 -4.86 3.38
N VAL A 128 9.64 -6.16 3.62
CA VAL A 128 10.51 -7.10 2.91
C VAL A 128 9.91 -7.50 1.57
N GLN A 129 10.71 -7.34 0.48
CA GLN A 129 10.33 -7.70 -0.89
C GLN A 129 9.05 -7.03 -1.39
N ALA A 130 8.72 -5.86 -0.86
CA ALA A 130 7.58 -5.08 -1.33
C ALA A 130 7.87 -4.42 -2.68
N ASN A 131 6.83 -4.28 -3.49
CA ASN A 131 6.91 -3.72 -4.83
C ASN A 131 6.39 -2.28 -4.85
N PHE A 132 7.31 -1.31 -4.88
CA PHE A 132 7.07 0.12 -5.03
C PHE A 132 7.44 0.64 -6.43
N LEU A 133 7.35 -0.18 -7.46
CA LEU A 133 7.66 0.23 -8.84
C LEU A 133 6.84 1.45 -9.25
N GLY A 134 7.52 2.49 -9.73
CA GLY A 134 6.87 3.67 -10.30
C GLY A 134 5.96 4.44 -9.35
N ILE A 135 6.16 4.34 -8.03
CA ILE A 135 5.40 5.15 -7.07
C ILE A 135 5.77 6.65 -7.18
N ARG A 136 4.85 7.48 -6.73
CA ARG A 136 5.13 8.87 -6.37
C ARG A 136 5.11 9.00 -4.85
N GLY A 137 6.28 9.19 -4.22
CA GLY A 137 6.42 9.40 -2.78
C GLY A 137 6.82 10.85 -2.49
N VAL A 138 6.02 11.56 -1.73
CA VAL A 138 6.29 12.96 -1.34
C VAL A 138 6.20 13.11 0.16
N ARG A 139 7.26 13.61 0.80
CA ARG A 139 7.37 13.82 2.25
C ARG A 139 7.02 12.58 3.07
N CYS A 140 7.46 11.41 2.61
CA CYS A 140 7.27 10.15 3.34
C CYS A 140 8.46 9.83 4.23
N VAL A 141 8.23 9.13 5.34
CA VAL A 141 9.26 8.73 6.30
C VAL A 141 9.27 7.21 6.43
N PHE A 142 10.42 6.58 6.11
CA PHE A 142 10.67 5.14 6.24
C PHE A 142 11.73 4.81 7.30
N ASP A 143 12.09 5.77 8.13
CA ASP A 143 13.21 5.64 9.07
C ASP A 143 13.09 4.36 9.92
N HIS A 144 14.24 3.74 10.21
CA HIS A 144 14.38 2.50 11.01
C HIS A 144 13.71 1.26 10.43
N SER A 145 13.29 1.27 9.16
CA SER A 145 12.54 0.18 8.55
C SER A 145 13.43 -0.85 7.84
N ASN A 146 12.96 -2.08 7.81
CA ASN A 146 13.54 -3.14 7.03
C ASN A 146 12.94 -3.17 5.62
N LEU A 147 13.68 -2.66 4.63
CA LEU A 147 13.28 -2.57 3.22
C LEU A 147 14.05 -3.59 2.35
N TYR A 148 14.50 -4.70 2.95
CA TYR A 148 15.28 -5.73 2.26
C TYR A 148 14.60 -6.19 0.97
N GLY A 149 15.31 -6.08 -0.15
CA GLY A 149 14.85 -6.53 -1.46
C GLY A 149 13.65 -5.77 -2.04
N SER A 150 13.22 -4.66 -1.42
CA SER A 150 12.10 -3.86 -1.92
C SER A 150 12.50 -3.05 -3.16
N ARG A 151 11.54 -2.82 -4.06
CA ARG A 151 11.81 -2.27 -5.39
C ARG A 151 11.15 -0.92 -5.59
N PHE A 152 11.97 0.13 -5.71
CA PHE A 152 11.57 1.52 -6.00
C PHE A 152 11.97 1.95 -7.44
N VAL A 153 12.13 0.99 -8.33
CA VAL A 153 12.57 1.25 -9.72
C VAL A 153 11.58 2.18 -10.43
N GLY A 154 12.09 3.22 -11.09
CA GLY A 154 11.30 4.20 -11.82
C GLY A 154 10.39 5.09 -10.97
N SER A 155 10.61 5.14 -9.65
CA SER A 155 9.79 5.98 -8.75
C SER A 155 10.19 7.46 -8.80
N LEU A 156 9.26 8.31 -8.38
CA LEU A 156 9.48 9.73 -8.10
C LEU A 156 9.45 9.94 -6.58
N LEU A 157 10.61 10.14 -5.97
CA LEU A 157 10.74 10.33 -4.52
C LEU A 157 11.20 11.76 -4.24
N GLU A 158 10.37 12.52 -3.54
CA GLU A 158 10.62 13.92 -3.20
C GLU A 158 10.55 14.11 -1.67
N GLN A 159 11.66 14.57 -1.07
CA GLN A 159 11.75 14.82 0.37
C GLN A 159 11.39 13.56 1.23
N VAL A 160 11.92 12.40 0.85
CA VAL A 160 11.68 11.13 1.54
C VAL A 160 12.82 10.83 2.50
N SER A 161 12.51 10.46 3.75
CA SER A 161 13.49 9.99 4.72
C SER A 161 13.52 8.46 4.75
N MET A 162 14.74 7.91 4.63
CA MET A 162 15.04 6.47 4.73
C MET A 162 16.30 6.28 5.59
N LYS A 163 16.36 6.93 6.76
CA LYS A 163 17.50 6.85 7.69
C LYS A 163 17.46 5.57 8.50
N ASP A 164 18.64 5.08 8.83
CA ASP A 164 18.82 3.88 9.66
C ASP A 164 18.02 2.66 9.16
N CYS A 165 17.82 2.57 7.81
CA CYS A 165 17.07 1.49 7.16
C CYS A 165 17.98 0.32 6.76
N ASN A 166 17.41 -0.87 6.72
CA ASN A 166 18.02 -1.98 5.97
C ASN A 166 17.55 -1.94 4.51
N LEU A 167 18.39 -1.42 3.62
CA LEU A 167 18.15 -1.33 2.17
C LEU A 167 18.93 -2.41 1.39
N THR A 168 19.39 -3.47 2.06
CA THR A 168 20.12 -4.55 1.40
C THR A 168 19.29 -5.11 0.24
N ARG A 169 19.89 -5.16 -0.95
CA ARG A 169 19.24 -5.58 -2.22
C ARG A 169 18.03 -4.75 -2.64
N ALA A 170 17.83 -3.58 -2.08
CA ALA A 170 16.76 -2.70 -2.54
C ALA A 170 17.12 -2.12 -3.93
N GLY A 171 16.10 -1.98 -4.80
CA GLY A 171 16.28 -1.46 -6.16
C GLY A 171 15.75 -0.05 -6.30
N PHE A 172 16.63 0.91 -6.69
CA PHE A 172 16.28 2.31 -6.96
C PHE A 172 16.66 2.72 -8.39
N ASP A 173 16.81 1.76 -9.30
CA ASP A 173 17.19 2.04 -10.68
C ASP A 173 16.16 2.93 -11.36
N ALA A 174 16.64 3.92 -12.13
CA ALA A 174 15.82 4.92 -12.79
C ALA A 174 14.87 5.70 -11.85
N ALA A 175 15.08 5.67 -10.53
CA ALA A 175 14.31 6.45 -9.58
C ALA A 175 14.80 7.90 -9.52
N HIS A 176 13.88 8.86 -9.59
CA HIS A 176 14.17 10.24 -9.26
C HIS A 176 14.14 10.42 -7.73
N ARG A 177 15.23 10.95 -7.14
CA ARG A 177 15.47 10.98 -5.68
C ARG A 177 15.77 12.40 -5.18
N ALA A 178 14.83 13.32 -5.36
CA ALA A 178 15.00 14.72 -4.94
C ALA A 178 14.86 14.87 -3.42
N GLY A 179 15.96 15.15 -2.72
CA GLY A 179 15.96 15.34 -1.26
C GLY A 179 15.67 14.05 -0.48
N VAL A 180 16.06 12.89 -1.02
CA VAL A 180 15.99 11.61 -0.29
C VAL A 180 17.18 11.48 0.66
N ASP A 181 16.92 11.12 1.90
CA ASP A 181 17.92 10.97 2.95
C ASP A 181 18.14 9.51 3.33
N PHE A 182 19.32 8.95 3.00
CA PHE A 182 19.71 7.57 3.29
C PHE A 182 20.74 7.45 4.42
N ARG A 183 20.96 8.48 5.24
CA ARG A 183 21.99 8.47 6.27
C ARG A 183 21.84 7.26 7.20
N SER A 184 22.99 6.66 7.54
CA SER A 184 23.09 5.49 8.42
C SER A 184 22.38 4.22 7.90
N SER A 185 21.89 4.19 6.66
CA SER A 185 21.23 3.01 6.12
C SER A 185 22.22 2.02 5.53
N ASN A 186 21.92 0.72 5.68
CA ASN A 186 22.66 -0.36 5.03
C ASN A 186 22.21 -0.51 3.57
N THR A 187 23.06 -0.10 2.64
CA THR A 187 22.80 -0.16 1.19
C THR A 187 23.57 -1.28 0.48
N ASN A 188 24.00 -2.33 1.18
CA ASN A 188 24.70 -3.44 0.60
C ASN A 188 23.89 -4.08 -0.53
N GLU A 189 24.51 -4.31 -1.68
CA GLU A 189 23.87 -4.87 -2.87
C GLU A 189 22.63 -4.08 -3.37
N ALA A 190 22.39 -2.86 -2.86
CA ALA A 190 21.34 -2.00 -3.39
C ALA A 190 21.75 -1.44 -4.76
N SER A 191 20.77 -1.28 -5.66
CA SER A 191 20.98 -0.74 -7.01
C SER A 191 20.45 0.68 -7.15
N PHE A 192 21.25 1.58 -7.72
CA PHE A 192 20.95 3.01 -7.90
C PHE A 192 21.28 3.48 -9.33
N LEU A 193 21.10 2.66 -10.35
CA LEU A 193 21.40 3.01 -11.72
C LEU A 193 20.52 4.19 -12.16
N GLU A 194 21.18 5.23 -12.72
CA GLU A 194 20.46 6.38 -13.26
C GLU A 194 19.68 6.01 -14.53
N PRO A 195 18.61 6.74 -14.87
CA PRO A 195 17.89 6.54 -16.13
C PRO A 195 18.86 6.69 -17.31
N VAL A 196 18.74 5.80 -18.27
CA VAL A 196 19.46 5.97 -19.56
C VAL A 196 18.80 7.14 -20.29
N PRO A 197 19.59 8.14 -20.76
CA PRO A 197 19.06 9.32 -21.46
C PRO A 197 18.36 8.98 -22.77
#